data_c53cbb1ef2263cfc1e1b09d38f0a744d
#
_entry.id   c53cbb1ef2263cfc1e1b09d38f0a744d
#
_cell.length_a   1.000
_cell.length_b   1.000
_cell.length_c   1.000
_cell.angle_alpha   90.00
_cell.angle_beta   90.00
_cell.angle_gamma   90.00
#
_symmetry.space_group_name_H-M   'P 1'
#
loop_
_entity.id
_entity.type
_entity.pdbx_description
1 polymer ?
#
loop_
_entity_poly.entity_id
_entity_poly.type
_entity_poly.pdbx_seq_one_letter_code
_entity_poly.pdbx_strand_id
1 'polypeptide(L)'
;MTMPMTELEIGTLTAIPPGEGRRLNAFGQNIAVFHTRSGKVFAVQGDCPHRGGPLADGLVGGTTLICPLHAWKFNLETGAALFGDCGIKTYPVRVDESGRIFVTIG
;
A
#
# COMPACT_ATOMS: atom_id res chain seq x y z
N MET A 1 -13.26 22.53 6.80
CA MET A 1 -14.23 21.43 6.64
C MET A 1 -13.47 20.12 6.39
N THR A 2 -13.72 19.12 7.19
CA THR A 2 -13.04 17.85 7.08
C THR A 2 -13.72 17.01 6.01
N MET A 3 -12.92 16.48 5.07
CA MET A 3 -13.44 15.50 4.11
C MET A 3 -13.82 14.23 4.87
N PRO A 4 -15.01 13.68 4.65
CA PRO A 4 -15.35 12.42 5.30
C PRO A 4 -14.43 11.31 4.79
N MET A 5 -13.92 10.53 5.72
CA MET A 5 -13.14 9.35 5.37
C MET A 5 -14.11 8.28 4.86
N THR A 6 -13.79 7.70 3.72
CA THR A 6 -14.62 6.68 3.09
C THR A 6 -13.88 5.35 3.11
N GLU A 7 -14.52 4.34 3.67
CA GLU A 7 -14.00 2.98 3.63
C GLU A 7 -14.49 2.32 2.34
N LEU A 8 -13.56 1.84 1.53
CA LEU A 8 -13.85 1.25 0.23
C LEU A 8 -13.44 -0.22 0.20
N GLU A 9 -14.37 -1.09 -0.16
CA GLU A 9 -14.03 -2.50 -0.38
C GLU A 9 -13.28 -2.63 -1.71
N ILE A 10 -12.10 -3.21 -1.68
CA ILE A 10 -11.22 -3.27 -2.86
C ILE A 10 -11.00 -4.68 -3.39
N GLY A 11 -11.53 -5.69 -2.73
CA GLY A 11 -11.37 -7.08 -3.14
C GLY A 11 -11.14 -7.99 -1.96
N THR A 12 -10.58 -9.16 -2.24
CA THR A 12 -10.33 -10.17 -1.22
C THR A 12 -8.85 -10.52 -1.14
N LEU A 13 -8.44 -11.12 -0.01
CA LEU A 13 -7.06 -11.58 0.18
C LEU A 13 -6.63 -12.54 -0.91
N THR A 14 -7.54 -13.38 -1.40
CA THR A 14 -7.22 -14.36 -2.44
C THR A 14 -6.91 -13.73 -3.79
N ALA A 15 -7.30 -12.48 -4.00
CA ALA A 15 -7.02 -11.76 -5.24
C ALA A 15 -5.59 -11.22 -5.30
N ILE A 16 -4.91 -11.13 -4.15
CA ILE A 16 -3.53 -10.63 -4.06
C ILE A 16 -2.67 -11.72 -3.47
N PRO A 17 -1.82 -12.39 -4.28
CA PRO A 17 -0.92 -13.42 -3.75
C PRO A 17 0.00 -12.86 -2.68
N PRO A 18 0.36 -13.65 -1.65
CA PRO A 18 1.29 -13.19 -0.62
C PRO A 18 2.62 -12.74 -1.21
N GLY A 19 3.09 -11.59 -0.75
CA GLY A 19 4.32 -10.98 -1.22
C GLY A 19 4.14 -10.07 -2.43
N GLU A 20 2.91 -9.90 -2.92
CA GLU A 20 2.64 -9.06 -4.09
C GLU A 20 1.79 -7.84 -3.75
N GLY A 21 1.79 -6.88 -4.67
CA GLY A 21 0.99 -5.67 -4.59
C GLY A 21 0.02 -5.55 -5.75
N ARG A 22 -0.99 -4.71 -5.57
CA ARG A 22 -1.94 -4.36 -6.61
C ARG A 22 -2.12 -2.85 -6.65
N ARG A 23 -2.23 -2.32 -7.85
CA ARG A 23 -2.53 -0.92 -8.05
C ARG A 23 -4.02 -0.69 -7.96
N LEU A 24 -4.40 0.38 -7.29
CA LEU A 24 -5.79 0.80 -7.16
C LEU A 24 -5.87 2.29 -7.42
N ASN A 25 -6.85 2.72 -8.19
CA ASN A 25 -7.14 4.15 -8.36
C ASN A 25 -8.53 4.39 -7.78
N ALA A 26 -8.63 5.25 -6.78
CA ALA A 26 -9.89 5.58 -6.14
C ALA A 26 -9.92 7.05 -5.77
N PHE A 27 -11.02 7.73 -6.12
CA PHE A 27 -11.21 9.17 -5.85
C PHE A 27 -10.03 10.01 -6.35
N GLY A 28 -9.48 9.66 -7.53
CA GLY A 28 -8.35 10.35 -8.12
C GLY A 28 -7.01 10.07 -7.45
N GLN A 29 -6.96 9.15 -6.50
CA GLN A 29 -5.73 8.78 -5.80
C GLN A 29 -5.22 7.43 -6.31
N ASN A 30 -3.91 7.37 -6.57
CA ASN A 30 -3.24 6.14 -6.94
C ASN A 30 -2.71 5.48 -5.67
N ILE A 31 -3.15 4.25 -5.41
CA ILE A 31 -2.88 3.54 -4.16
C ILE A 31 -2.29 2.18 -4.51
N ALA A 32 -1.30 1.75 -3.73
CA ALA A 32 -0.74 0.41 -3.82
C ALA A 32 -1.16 -0.39 -2.59
N VAL A 33 -1.71 -1.58 -2.81
CA VAL A 33 -2.16 -2.47 -1.74
C VAL A 33 -1.29 -3.72 -1.77
N PHE A 34 -0.71 -4.06 -0.63
CA PHE A 34 0.22 -5.19 -0.50
C PHE A 34 -0.31 -6.23 0.46
N HIS A 35 -0.16 -7.49 0.07
CA HIS A 35 -0.46 -8.63 0.92
C HIS A 35 0.87 -9.27 1.30
N THR A 36 1.26 -9.15 2.57
CA THR A 36 2.55 -9.70 3.02
C THR A 36 2.46 -11.22 3.22
N ARG A 37 3.60 -11.88 3.23
CA ARG A 37 3.65 -13.33 3.46
C ARG A 37 3.20 -13.72 4.86
N SER A 38 3.23 -12.77 5.80
CA SER A 38 2.72 -13.00 7.17
C SER A 38 1.19 -12.88 7.26
N GLY A 39 0.52 -12.56 6.14
CA GLY A 39 -0.94 -12.46 6.10
C GLY A 39 -1.48 -11.07 6.39
N LYS A 40 -0.62 -10.06 6.52
CA LYS A 40 -1.04 -8.68 6.74
C LYS A 40 -1.27 -7.96 5.43
N VAL A 41 -2.13 -6.94 5.46
CA VAL A 41 -2.43 -6.12 4.29
C VAL A 41 -2.12 -4.67 4.63
N PHE A 42 -1.42 -4.00 3.72
CA PHE A 42 -1.09 -2.59 3.87
C PHE A 42 -1.46 -1.83 2.60
N ALA A 43 -1.88 -0.58 2.75
CA ALA A 43 -2.17 0.30 1.63
C ALA A 43 -1.35 1.57 1.78
N VAL A 44 -0.66 1.95 0.71
CA VAL A 44 0.21 3.13 0.69
C VAL A 44 -0.01 3.89 -0.61
N GLN A 45 0.57 5.10 -0.70
CA GLN A 45 0.53 5.83 -1.97
C GLN A 45 1.12 4.97 -3.10
N GLY A 46 0.57 5.11 -4.30
CA GLY A 46 0.94 4.25 -5.42
C GLY A 46 2.25 4.60 -6.09
N ASP A 47 2.70 5.84 -5.95
CA ASP A 47 3.90 6.33 -6.63
C ASP A 47 5.02 6.62 -5.64
N CYS A 48 6.23 6.22 -6.02
CA CYS A 48 7.42 6.54 -5.25
C CYS A 48 7.63 8.06 -5.24
N PRO A 49 7.85 8.70 -4.09
CA PRO A 49 8.03 10.16 -4.02
C PRO A 49 9.29 10.63 -4.75
N HIS A 50 10.26 9.73 -4.96
CA HIS A 50 11.51 10.06 -5.62
C HIS A 50 11.31 10.31 -7.12
N ARG A 51 10.71 9.37 -7.84
CA ARG A 51 10.59 9.45 -9.30
C ARG A 51 9.25 8.96 -9.84
N GLY A 52 8.25 8.82 -9.00
CA GLY A 52 6.95 8.34 -9.43
C GLY A 52 6.94 6.88 -9.84
N GLY A 53 7.92 6.09 -9.41
CA GLY A 53 7.95 4.66 -9.73
C GLY A 53 6.72 3.94 -9.16
N PRO A 54 6.21 2.92 -9.88
CA PRO A 54 5.01 2.21 -9.45
C PRO A 54 5.32 1.30 -8.26
N LEU A 55 4.95 1.74 -7.06
CA LEU A 55 5.27 1.00 -5.83
C LEU A 55 4.61 -0.38 -5.79
N ALA A 56 3.46 -0.56 -6.46
CA ALA A 56 2.80 -1.87 -6.52
C ALA A 56 3.67 -2.95 -7.19
N ASP A 57 4.63 -2.55 -8.03
CA ASP A 57 5.55 -3.45 -8.69
C ASP A 57 6.82 -3.69 -7.87
N GLY A 58 6.92 -3.09 -6.69
CA GLY A 58 8.09 -3.22 -5.83
C GLY A 58 8.17 -4.59 -5.15
N LEU A 59 9.31 -4.83 -4.53
CA LEU A 59 9.55 -6.06 -3.79
C LEU A 59 9.16 -5.86 -2.32
N VAL A 60 8.49 -6.85 -1.74
CA VAL A 60 8.09 -6.80 -0.34
C VAL A 60 8.79 -7.92 0.42
N GLY A 61 9.51 -7.55 1.48
CA GLY A 61 10.11 -8.50 2.41
C GLY A 61 9.70 -8.13 3.83
N GLY A 62 8.92 -8.99 4.50
CA GLY A 62 8.34 -8.65 5.80
C GLY A 62 7.42 -7.45 5.66
N THR A 63 7.74 -6.35 6.34
CA THR A 63 7.02 -5.09 6.24
C THR A 63 7.81 -4.03 5.47
N THR A 64 8.86 -4.43 4.77
CA THR A 64 9.70 -3.52 3.99
C THR A 64 9.30 -3.58 2.52
N LEU A 65 9.05 -2.41 1.93
CA LEU A 65 8.78 -2.26 0.51
C LEU A 65 10.02 -1.66 -0.16
N ILE A 66 10.46 -2.27 -1.26
CA ILE A 66 11.59 -1.78 -2.04
C ILE A 66 11.04 -1.27 -3.37
N CYS A 67 11.25 0.02 -3.64
CA CYS A 67 10.82 0.64 -4.90
C CYS A 67 11.55 0.00 -6.07
N PRO A 68 10.86 -0.29 -7.21
CA PRO A 68 11.52 -0.89 -8.37
C PRO A 68 12.54 0.04 -9.04
N LEU A 69 12.45 1.36 -8.77
CA LEU A 69 13.41 2.34 -9.28
C LEU A 69 14.31 2.78 -8.14
N HIS A 70 15.62 2.67 -8.30
CA HIS A 70 16.63 3.16 -7.36
C HIS A 70 16.62 2.52 -5.97
N ALA A 71 15.84 1.45 -5.78
CA ALA A 71 15.83 0.64 -4.56
C ALA A 71 15.58 1.41 -3.25
N TRP A 72 14.78 2.49 -3.31
CA TRP A 72 14.34 3.17 -2.09
C TRP A 72 13.49 2.21 -1.26
N LYS A 73 13.65 2.27 0.07
CA LYS A 73 12.99 1.35 0.98
C LYS A 73 12.07 2.09 1.93
N PHE A 74 10.91 1.50 2.16
CA PHE A 74 9.87 2.09 3.03
C PHE A 74 9.33 1.04 3.99
N ASN A 75 8.94 1.49 5.17
CA ASN A 75 8.20 0.66 6.11
C ASN A 75 6.72 0.74 5.76
N LEU A 76 6.11 -0.41 5.44
CA LEU A 76 4.70 -0.46 5.05
C LEU A 76 3.74 -0.09 6.18
N GLU A 77 4.13 -0.32 7.43
CA GLU A 77 3.26 -0.01 8.57
C GLU A 77 3.18 1.49 8.84
N THR A 78 4.32 2.17 8.75
CA THR A 78 4.42 3.58 9.15
C THR A 78 4.56 4.53 7.98
N GLY A 79 5.00 4.04 6.82
CA GLY A 79 5.35 4.86 5.68
C GLY A 79 6.72 5.51 5.80
N ALA A 80 7.47 5.23 6.86
CA ALA A 80 8.78 5.84 7.07
C ALA A 80 9.78 5.37 6.02
N ALA A 81 10.61 6.29 5.55
CA ALA A 81 11.70 5.94 4.65
C ALA A 81 12.79 5.22 5.43
N LEU A 82 13.13 4.00 5.00
CA LEU A 82 14.25 3.25 5.54
C LEU A 82 15.53 3.52 4.76
N PHE A 83 15.35 3.87 3.48
CA PHE A 83 16.43 4.32 2.61
C PHE A 83 15.82 5.29 1.61
N GLY A 84 16.24 6.54 1.66
CA GLY A 84 15.70 7.63 0.85
C GLY A 84 15.35 8.82 1.74
N ASP A 85 14.96 9.93 1.13
CA ASP A 85 14.75 11.20 1.83
C ASP A 85 13.33 11.43 2.32
N CYS A 86 12.34 10.76 1.71
CA CYS A 86 10.93 11.00 1.98
C CYS A 86 10.21 9.70 2.29
N GLY A 87 9.31 9.74 3.27
CA GLY A 87 8.40 8.65 3.52
C GLY A 87 7.24 8.64 2.53
N ILE A 88 6.34 7.69 2.68
CA ILE A 88 5.15 7.54 1.84
C ILE A 88 3.90 7.62 2.70
N LYS A 89 2.80 8.07 2.10
CA LYS A 89 1.51 8.11 2.76
C LYS A 89 0.97 6.70 2.92
N THR A 90 0.43 6.40 4.12
CA THR A 90 -0.26 5.13 4.38
C THR A 90 -1.75 5.38 4.50
N TYR A 91 -2.53 4.34 4.24
CA TYR A 91 -3.98 4.35 4.36
C TYR A 91 -4.40 3.27 5.35
N PRO A 92 -5.37 3.54 6.24
CA PRO A 92 -5.88 2.50 7.12
C PRO A 92 -6.50 1.36 6.32
N VAL A 93 -6.24 0.13 6.75
CA VAL A 93 -6.76 -1.07 6.10
C VAL A 93 -7.43 -1.95 7.13
N ARG A 94 -8.57 -2.53 6.75
CA ARG A 94 -9.27 -3.52 7.55
C ARG A 94 -9.58 -4.73 6.68
N VAL A 95 -9.41 -5.91 7.24
CA VAL A 95 -9.79 -7.17 6.57
C VAL A 95 -10.85 -7.82 7.43
N ASP A 96 -11.98 -8.19 6.82
CA ASP A 96 -13.06 -8.80 7.57
C ASP A 96 -12.91 -10.33 7.66
N GLU A 97 -13.87 -10.98 8.33
CA GLU A 97 -13.83 -12.44 8.55
C GLU A 97 -13.87 -13.24 7.26
N SER A 98 -14.44 -12.67 6.20
CA SER A 98 -14.51 -13.30 4.89
C SER A 98 -13.28 -13.08 4.03
N GLY A 99 -12.30 -12.33 4.54
CA GLY A 99 -11.11 -11.98 3.78
C GLY A 99 -11.29 -10.80 2.84
N ARG A 100 -12.37 -10.03 3.00
CA ARG A 100 -12.57 -8.81 2.20
C ARG A 100 -11.71 -7.67 2.74
N ILE A 101 -11.08 -6.95 1.83
CA ILE A 101 -10.15 -5.87 2.16
C ILE A 101 -10.85 -4.53 2.01
N PHE A 102 -10.78 -3.70 3.04
CA PHE A 102 -11.33 -2.34 3.05
C PHE A 102 -10.20 -1.35 3.29
N VAL A 103 -10.12 -0.33 2.45
CA VAL A 103 -9.13 0.75 2.58
C VAL A 103 -9.88 2.04 2.87
N THR A 104 -9.43 2.77 3.87
CA THR A 104 -10.02 4.07 4.22
C THR A 104 -9.30 5.17 3.47
N ILE A 105 -10.05 5.91 2.67
CA ILE A 105 -9.55 6.97 1.80
C ILE A 105 -10.21 8.29 2.19
N GLY A 106 -9.41 9.32 2.38
CA GLY A 106 -9.95 10.61 2.75
C GLY A 106 -8.96 11.73 2.64
#